data_7117d897018bf96da9015818c53105ec
#
_entry.id   7117d897018bf96da9015818c53105ec
#
_cell.length_a   1.000
_cell.length_b   1.000
_cell.length_c   1.000
_cell.angle_alpha   90.00
_cell.angle_beta   90.00
_cell.angle_gamma   90.00
#
_symmetry.space_group_name_H-M   'P 1'
#
loop_
_entity.id
_entity.type
_entity.pdbx_description
1 polymer ?
#
loop_
_entity_poly.entity_id
_entity_poly.type
_entity_poly.pdbx_seq_one_letter_code
_entity_poly.pdbx_strand_id
1 'polypeptide(L)'
;APAVEAAPATAPTPAPAEPAPVVAAAEGAPAAEVVPEEEPEPVTLDSLRGEGVVHHRAMRGFWVSLDRRIRSGPRSYWRTQSSLFVPARAVTTRQGSTFHGLALDETTTLPVGFISRRQGINAESMDDRGRLRRARRMYHRDAFAIAREETVGNRLYYVTAEGLYYRADQVLKVDRIEREARIPAGVKWIEVNLENQTLVAYDGDRPMYVTLISSGRVKRRGDEDHDHHTPTGVFRIREKHITNTMD
;
A
#
# COMPACT_ATOMS: atom_id res chain seq x y z
N ALA A 1 -46.14 10.76 1.67
CA ALA A 1 -46.17 9.50 2.38
C ALA A 1 -44.93 9.41 3.23
N PRO A 2 -45.05 9.17 4.57
CA PRO A 2 -43.90 9.17 5.47
C PRO A 2 -43.16 7.83 5.47
N ALA A 3 -41.85 7.92 5.69
CA ALA A 3 -40.95 6.80 5.84
C ALA A 3 -41.22 6.03 7.14
N VAL A 4 -41.20 4.70 7.05
CA VAL A 4 -41.33 3.79 8.18
C VAL A 4 -39.92 3.48 8.71
N GLU A 5 -39.72 3.87 9.96
CA GLU A 5 -38.52 3.60 10.76
C GLU A 5 -38.59 2.18 11.31
N ALA A 6 -37.60 1.34 11.01
CA ALA A 6 -37.50 -0.03 11.54
C ALA A 6 -36.68 -0.04 12.82
N ALA A 7 -37.29 -0.51 13.93
CA ALA A 7 -36.65 -0.68 15.22
C ALA A 7 -35.64 -1.86 15.25
N PRO A 8 -34.59 -1.82 16.09
CA PRO A 8 -33.63 -2.90 16.22
C PRO A 8 -34.18 -4.08 17.05
N ALA A 9 -33.94 -5.29 16.55
CA ALA A 9 -34.29 -6.55 17.21
C ALA A 9 -33.39 -6.80 18.44
N THR A 10 -34.01 -7.01 19.57
CA THR A 10 -33.44 -7.44 20.84
C THR A 10 -33.00 -8.90 20.78
N ALA A 11 -31.76 -9.21 21.14
CA ALA A 11 -31.25 -10.56 21.31
C ALA A 11 -31.77 -11.20 22.61
N PRO A 12 -32.03 -12.53 22.68
CA PRO A 12 -32.54 -13.19 23.88
C PRO A 12 -31.43 -13.42 24.92
N THR A 13 -31.78 -13.16 26.18
CA THR A 13 -30.98 -13.43 27.37
C THR A 13 -30.90 -14.94 27.64
N PRO A 14 -29.73 -15.51 27.95
CA PRO A 14 -29.62 -16.92 28.37
C PRO A 14 -30.11 -17.11 29.80
N ALA A 15 -30.84 -18.21 30.03
CA ALA A 15 -31.36 -18.65 31.31
C ALA A 15 -30.27 -19.12 32.28
N PRO A 16 -30.49 -19.07 33.61
CA PRO A 16 -29.50 -19.48 34.60
C PRO A 16 -29.39 -21.01 34.67
N ALA A 17 -28.13 -21.49 34.80
CA ALA A 17 -27.78 -22.90 34.93
C ALA A 17 -28.11 -23.40 36.35
N GLU A 18 -28.72 -24.57 36.46
CA GLU A 18 -28.99 -25.32 37.71
C GLU A 18 -27.67 -25.85 38.33
N PRO A 19 -27.57 -25.95 39.65
CA PRO A 19 -26.42 -26.47 40.33
C PRO A 19 -26.38 -28.02 40.29
N ALA A 20 -25.19 -28.56 39.99
CA ALA A 20 -24.91 -29.99 39.98
C ALA A 20 -24.87 -30.58 41.41
N PRO A 21 -25.21 -31.87 41.60
CA PRO A 21 -25.31 -32.50 42.90
C PRO A 21 -23.93 -32.76 43.57
N VAL A 22 -23.88 -32.53 44.86
CA VAL A 22 -22.78 -32.81 45.74
C VAL A 22 -22.66 -34.31 45.96
N VAL A 23 -21.60 -34.97 45.57
CA VAL A 23 -21.32 -36.38 45.90
C VAL A 23 -20.38 -36.45 47.13
N ALA A 24 -20.78 -37.26 48.08
CA ALA A 24 -20.14 -37.43 49.37
C ALA A 24 -18.72 -38.05 49.29
N ALA A 25 -17.87 -37.64 50.22
CA ALA A 25 -16.52 -38.10 50.40
C ALA A 25 -16.48 -39.61 50.73
N ALA A 26 -15.57 -40.33 50.05
CA ALA A 26 -15.09 -41.65 50.43
C ALA A 26 -13.69 -41.52 51.02
N GLU A 27 -13.50 -41.91 52.24
CA GLU A 27 -12.23 -42.00 52.95
C GLU A 27 -11.38 -43.16 52.39
N GLY A 28 -10.07 -42.90 52.29
CA GLY A 28 -9.04 -43.95 52.30
C GLY A 28 -8.38 -44.26 50.95
N ALA A 29 -7.36 -43.47 50.61
CA ALA A 29 -6.31 -43.91 49.72
C ALA A 29 -4.93 -43.52 50.31
N PRO A 30 -3.91 -44.37 50.12
CA PRO A 30 -2.59 -44.18 50.73
C PRO A 30 -1.88 -42.97 50.13
N ALA A 31 -1.06 -42.32 50.92
CA ALA A 31 -0.22 -41.18 50.57
C ALA A 31 0.58 -41.46 49.29
N ALA A 32 0.24 -40.76 48.21
CA ALA A 32 1.07 -40.72 47.02
C ALA A 32 2.36 -39.97 47.32
N GLU A 33 3.45 -40.63 47.01
CA GLU A 33 4.80 -40.09 47.03
C GLU A 33 4.86 -38.81 46.19
N VAL A 34 5.17 -37.67 46.82
CA VAL A 34 5.32 -36.38 46.14
C VAL A 34 6.59 -36.47 45.30
N VAL A 35 6.41 -36.78 44.02
CA VAL A 35 7.44 -36.59 43.01
C VAL A 35 7.73 -35.09 42.95
N PRO A 36 8.96 -34.61 43.09
CA PRO A 36 9.27 -33.21 42.96
C PRO A 36 8.85 -32.76 41.55
N GLU A 37 7.95 -31.79 41.48
CA GLU A 37 7.55 -31.15 40.23
C GLU A 37 8.81 -30.42 39.74
N GLU A 38 9.48 -30.99 38.72
CA GLU A 38 10.58 -30.34 38.03
C GLU A 38 10.08 -28.97 37.52
N GLU A 39 10.72 -27.90 38.02
CA GLU A 39 10.41 -26.56 37.50
C GLU A 39 10.62 -26.57 35.98
N PRO A 40 9.61 -26.18 35.19
CA PRO A 40 9.72 -26.24 33.74
C PRO A 40 10.91 -25.39 33.28
N GLU A 41 11.79 -25.98 32.50
CA GLU A 41 12.96 -25.30 31.94
C GLU A 41 12.55 -24.01 31.25
N PRO A 42 13.30 -22.92 31.39
CA PRO A 42 12.94 -21.65 30.77
C PRO A 42 12.93 -21.80 29.27
N VAL A 43 11.74 -21.62 28.65
CA VAL A 43 11.56 -21.70 27.22
C VAL A 43 12.42 -20.63 26.53
N THR A 44 13.46 -21.05 25.82
CA THR A 44 14.35 -20.16 25.06
C THR A 44 13.89 -20.02 23.62
N LEU A 45 14.36 -18.96 22.93
CA LEU A 45 14.06 -18.79 21.48
C LEU A 45 14.65 -19.94 20.65
N ASP A 46 15.73 -20.56 21.09
CA ASP A 46 16.39 -21.65 20.38
C ASP A 46 15.64 -22.98 20.57
N SER A 47 15.03 -23.23 21.74
CA SER A 47 14.17 -24.41 21.94
C SER A 47 12.89 -24.32 21.07
N LEU A 48 12.34 -23.14 20.89
CA LEU A 48 11.14 -22.91 20.06
C LEU A 48 11.38 -23.03 18.54
N ARG A 49 12.63 -22.92 18.10
CA ARG A 49 12.96 -23.07 16.67
C ARG A 49 12.77 -24.51 16.17
N GLY A 50 13.11 -25.49 16.98
CA GLY A 50 12.91 -26.91 16.64
C GLY A 50 11.45 -27.34 16.59
N GLU A 51 10.57 -26.65 17.32
CA GLU A 51 9.14 -26.97 17.43
C GLU A 51 8.25 -26.25 16.40
N GLY A 52 8.83 -25.49 15.46
CA GLY A 52 8.06 -24.76 14.44
C GLY A 52 7.30 -23.55 15.00
N VAL A 53 7.48 -23.18 16.27
CA VAL A 53 6.81 -22.04 16.89
C VAL A 53 7.42 -20.70 16.44
N VAL A 54 8.74 -20.67 16.20
CA VAL A 54 9.44 -19.52 15.63
C VAL A 54 9.59 -19.70 14.13
N HIS A 55 8.72 -19.05 13.37
CA HIS A 55 8.70 -19.16 11.93
C HIS A 55 9.88 -18.43 11.25
N HIS A 56 10.16 -17.22 11.68
CA HIS A 56 11.19 -16.38 11.07
C HIS A 56 11.77 -15.36 12.05
N ARG A 57 13.06 -15.04 11.92
CA ARG A 57 13.72 -13.96 12.65
C ARG A 57 13.90 -12.76 11.74
N ALA A 58 13.00 -11.77 11.85
CA ALA A 58 13.11 -10.53 11.11
C ALA A 58 14.22 -9.64 11.69
N MET A 59 15.02 -9.04 10.83
CA MET A 59 16.03 -8.05 11.18
C MET A 59 15.44 -6.64 11.25
N ARG A 60 16.21 -5.69 11.79
CA ARG A 60 15.82 -4.28 11.78
C ARG A 60 15.70 -3.76 10.35
N GLY A 61 14.57 -3.12 10.04
CA GLY A 61 14.28 -2.63 8.69
C GLY A 61 13.41 -3.56 7.86
N PHE A 62 13.14 -4.77 8.35
CA PHE A 62 12.21 -5.70 7.70
C PHE A 62 10.77 -5.18 7.75
N TRP A 63 10.04 -5.28 6.65
CA TRP A 63 8.67 -4.82 6.53
C TRP A 63 7.69 -5.97 6.65
N VAL A 64 6.71 -5.82 7.52
CA VAL A 64 5.62 -6.80 7.70
C VAL A 64 4.28 -6.13 7.53
N SER A 65 3.37 -6.81 6.86
CA SER A 65 2.00 -6.37 6.71
C SER A 65 1.17 -6.74 7.92
N LEU A 66 0.67 -5.74 8.64
CA LEU A 66 -0.06 -5.92 9.89
C LEU A 66 -1.57 -6.01 9.63
N ASP A 67 -2.23 -6.97 10.29
CA ASP A 67 -3.70 -7.09 10.34
C ASP A 67 -4.24 -6.36 11.59
N ARG A 68 -4.09 -6.98 12.76
CA ARG A 68 -4.66 -6.45 13.99
C ARG A 68 -3.75 -6.68 15.19
N ARG A 69 -3.95 -5.85 16.21
CA ARG A 69 -3.26 -6.00 17.48
C ARG A 69 -4.02 -6.97 18.40
N ILE A 70 -3.29 -7.90 18.98
CA ILE A 70 -3.80 -8.92 19.90
C ILE A 70 -3.09 -8.77 21.24
N ARG A 71 -3.80 -9.00 22.33
CA ARG A 71 -3.25 -9.04 23.67
C ARG A 71 -3.30 -10.47 24.20
N SER A 72 -2.18 -10.95 24.75
CA SER A 72 -2.08 -12.23 25.41
C SER A 72 -1.38 -12.01 26.76
N GLY A 73 -2.13 -12.11 27.84
CA GLY A 73 -1.67 -11.73 29.18
C GLY A 73 -1.13 -10.29 29.23
N PRO A 74 0.06 -10.07 29.79
CA PRO A 74 0.67 -8.74 29.89
C PRO A 74 1.29 -8.28 28.54
N ARG A 75 1.36 -9.13 27.53
CA ARG A 75 2.05 -8.87 26.27
C ARG A 75 1.09 -8.54 25.15
N SER A 76 1.54 -7.68 24.22
CA SER A 76 0.81 -7.33 23.01
C SER A 76 1.59 -7.76 21.78
N TYR A 77 0.87 -8.24 20.78
CA TYR A 77 1.40 -8.72 19.52
C TYR A 77 0.63 -8.09 18.36
N TRP A 78 1.28 -7.97 17.22
CA TRP A 78 0.62 -7.73 15.96
C TRP A 78 0.46 -9.06 15.22
N ARG A 79 -0.75 -9.38 14.78
CA ARG A 79 -0.98 -10.42 13.81
C ARG A 79 -0.64 -9.86 12.44
N THR A 80 0.12 -10.62 11.66
CA THR A 80 0.42 -10.29 10.26
C THR A 80 -0.68 -10.81 9.34
N GLN A 81 -0.70 -10.36 8.09
CA GLN A 81 -1.60 -10.91 7.06
C GLN A 81 -1.33 -12.40 6.78
N SER A 82 -0.09 -12.85 6.97
CA SER A 82 0.30 -14.27 6.89
C SER A 82 -0.08 -15.08 8.14
N SER A 83 -0.89 -14.52 9.05
CA SER A 83 -1.31 -15.14 10.32
C SER A 83 -0.18 -15.42 11.32
N LEU A 84 0.97 -14.82 11.14
CA LEU A 84 2.08 -14.86 12.10
C LEU A 84 1.91 -13.79 13.17
N PHE A 85 2.58 -13.95 14.31
CA PHE A 85 2.54 -13.01 15.43
C PHE A 85 3.91 -12.37 15.66
N VAL A 86 3.95 -11.05 15.73
CA VAL A 86 5.16 -10.28 15.99
C VAL A 86 4.97 -9.47 17.28
N PRO A 87 5.93 -9.48 18.22
CA PRO A 87 5.82 -8.67 19.45
C PRO A 87 5.61 -7.18 19.11
N ALA A 88 4.57 -6.57 19.69
CA ALA A 88 4.21 -5.18 19.35
C ALA A 88 5.34 -4.18 19.67
N ARG A 89 6.17 -4.48 20.69
CA ARG A 89 7.34 -3.66 21.05
C ARG A 89 8.46 -3.66 20.00
N ALA A 90 8.49 -4.68 19.13
CA ALA A 90 9.50 -4.83 18.08
C ALA A 90 9.09 -4.19 16.75
N VAL A 91 7.87 -3.65 16.67
CA VAL A 91 7.28 -3.11 15.44
C VAL A 91 7.03 -1.63 15.58
N THR A 92 7.51 -0.86 14.62
CA THR A 92 7.14 0.55 14.44
C THR A 92 6.15 0.63 13.28
N THR A 93 4.91 1.04 13.58
CA THR A 93 3.90 1.21 12.54
C THR A 93 4.23 2.42 11.66
N ARG A 94 4.06 2.27 10.36
CA ARG A 94 4.16 3.36 9.38
C ARG A 94 2.84 3.47 8.65
N GLN A 95 2.34 4.66 8.52
CA GLN A 95 1.21 4.93 7.63
C GLN A 95 1.71 4.89 6.19
N GLY A 96 0.95 4.22 5.31
CA GLY A 96 1.17 4.27 3.88
C GLY A 96 1.03 5.69 3.31
N SER A 97 1.42 5.87 2.05
CA SER A 97 1.19 7.12 1.35
C SER A 97 -0.31 7.38 1.19
N THR A 98 -0.75 8.60 1.44
CA THR A 98 -2.11 9.06 1.10
C THR A 98 -2.22 9.50 -0.36
N PHE A 99 -1.11 9.46 -1.10
CA PHE A 99 -1.12 9.76 -2.51
C PHE A 99 -1.85 8.65 -3.28
N HIS A 100 -2.83 9.07 -4.05
CA HIS A 100 -3.52 8.26 -5.03
C HIS A 100 -3.20 8.81 -6.42
N GLY A 101 -3.19 7.93 -7.42
CA GLY A 101 -3.09 8.34 -8.81
C GLY A 101 -4.38 9.02 -9.29
N LEU A 102 -4.50 9.12 -10.60
CA LEU A 102 -5.62 9.75 -11.28
C LEU A 102 -6.39 8.69 -12.08
N ALA A 103 -7.71 8.57 -11.83
CA ALA A 103 -8.58 7.81 -12.71
C ALA A 103 -8.74 8.55 -14.02
N LEU A 104 -8.71 7.80 -15.12
CA LEU A 104 -8.87 8.33 -16.47
C LEU A 104 -10.25 7.96 -16.98
N ASP A 105 -10.93 8.93 -17.54
CA ASP A 105 -12.28 8.82 -18.09
C ASP A 105 -12.41 9.66 -19.39
N GLU A 106 -13.63 9.95 -19.81
CA GLU A 106 -13.90 10.75 -21.00
C GLU A 106 -13.48 12.22 -20.84
N THR A 107 -13.41 12.71 -19.60
CA THR A 107 -13.05 14.11 -19.31
C THR A 107 -11.57 14.28 -19.00
N THR A 108 -10.95 13.24 -18.46
CA THR A 108 -9.56 13.23 -18.04
C THR A 108 -8.82 12.12 -18.79
N THR A 109 -8.14 12.50 -19.86
CA THR A 109 -7.41 11.57 -20.75
C THR A 109 -5.91 11.86 -20.73
N LEU A 110 -5.12 10.92 -21.24
CA LEU A 110 -3.70 11.15 -21.52
C LEU A 110 -3.55 12.11 -22.72
N PRO A 111 -2.53 12.97 -22.75
CA PRO A 111 -1.43 13.05 -21.79
C PRO A 111 -1.80 13.76 -20.48
N VAL A 112 -1.16 13.31 -19.37
CA VAL A 112 -1.31 13.88 -18.04
C VAL A 112 0.04 14.38 -17.53
N GLY A 113 0.04 15.50 -16.81
CA GLY A 113 1.20 16.02 -16.12
C GLY A 113 1.11 15.84 -14.60
N PHE A 114 2.20 15.39 -13.96
CA PHE A 114 2.34 15.41 -12.50
C PHE A 114 3.39 16.44 -12.08
N ILE A 115 3.09 17.21 -11.02
CA ILE A 115 4.05 18.18 -10.49
C ILE A 115 5.22 17.44 -9.83
N SER A 116 6.41 17.60 -10.41
CA SER A 116 7.65 16.95 -9.94
C SER A 116 8.36 17.69 -8.80
N ARG A 117 8.14 18.98 -8.66
CA ARG A 117 8.81 19.84 -7.68
C ARG A 117 8.24 19.67 -6.28
N ARG A 118 9.08 19.26 -5.31
CA ARG A 118 8.66 19.03 -3.91
C ARG A 118 8.02 20.23 -3.23
N GLN A 119 8.53 21.44 -3.50
CA GLN A 119 7.95 22.70 -2.99
C GLN A 119 6.68 23.13 -3.72
N GLY A 120 6.25 22.36 -4.73
CA GLY A 120 5.15 22.75 -5.61
C GLY A 120 5.56 23.88 -6.58
N ILE A 121 4.62 24.29 -7.40
CA ILE A 121 4.79 25.36 -8.39
C ILE A 121 3.58 26.29 -8.41
N ASN A 122 3.66 27.40 -9.15
CA ASN A 122 2.48 28.16 -9.53
C ASN A 122 2.16 27.86 -10.99
N ALA A 123 0.92 27.45 -11.24
CA ALA A 123 0.36 27.53 -12.58
C ALA A 123 0.23 29.00 -12.97
N GLU A 124 0.39 29.27 -14.25
CA GLU A 124 0.29 30.61 -14.81
C GLU A 124 -0.91 30.67 -15.78
N SER A 125 -1.49 31.83 -16.01
CA SER A 125 -2.47 32.11 -17.06
C SER A 125 -2.00 33.27 -17.91
N MET A 126 -2.41 33.30 -19.16
CA MET A 126 -2.10 34.40 -20.07
C MET A 126 -3.04 35.58 -19.80
N ASP A 127 -2.49 36.78 -19.59
CA ASP A 127 -3.27 38.01 -19.48
C ASP A 127 -3.64 38.55 -20.89
N ASP A 128 -4.53 39.55 -20.96
CA ASP A 128 -4.97 40.16 -22.22
C ASP A 128 -3.84 40.84 -23.02
N ARG A 129 -2.67 40.98 -22.42
CA ARG A 129 -1.48 41.52 -23.06
C ARG A 129 -0.49 40.43 -23.48
N GLY A 130 -0.88 39.18 -23.44
CA GLY A 130 -0.05 38.04 -23.80
C GLY A 130 1.09 37.76 -22.80
N ARG A 131 0.94 38.12 -21.52
CA ARG A 131 1.95 37.90 -20.50
C ARG A 131 1.46 36.86 -19.48
N LEU A 132 2.32 35.91 -19.13
CA LEU A 132 2.03 34.91 -18.12
C LEU A 132 2.00 35.53 -16.72
N ARG A 133 0.94 35.25 -15.97
CA ARG A 133 0.68 35.67 -14.59
C ARG A 133 0.38 34.49 -13.72
N ARG A 134 0.80 34.56 -12.45
CA ARG A 134 0.46 33.54 -11.46
C ARG A 134 -1.05 33.42 -11.33
N ALA A 135 -1.56 32.19 -11.48
CA ALA A 135 -2.99 31.90 -11.40
C ALA A 135 -3.33 31.02 -10.19
N ARG A 136 -2.69 29.84 -10.08
CA ARG A 136 -3.06 28.86 -9.06
C ARG A 136 -1.81 28.17 -8.48
N ARG A 137 -1.81 27.91 -7.16
CA ARG A 137 -0.80 27.07 -6.53
C ARG A 137 -1.07 25.62 -6.78
N MET A 138 -0.05 24.87 -7.17
CA MET A 138 -0.05 23.40 -7.34
C MET A 138 0.99 22.80 -6.42
N TYR A 139 0.65 21.65 -5.86
CA TYR A 139 1.52 20.94 -4.91
C TYR A 139 2.24 19.76 -5.57
N HIS A 140 3.24 19.25 -4.89
CA HIS A 140 3.95 18.06 -5.33
C HIS A 140 2.98 16.90 -5.54
N ARG A 141 3.09 16.24 -6.71
CA ARG A 141 2.23 15.13 -7.17
C ARG A 141 0.80 15.51 -7.57
N ASP A 142 0.42 16.78 -7.50
CA ASP A 142 -0.82 17.18 -8.16
C ASP A 142 -0.76 16.84 -9.64
N ALA A 143 -1.89 16.40 -10.19
CA ALA A 143 -2.01 15.98 -11.58
C ALA A 143 -3.00 16.87 -12.33
N PHE A 144 -2.80 16.97 -13.65
CA PHE A 144 -3.69 17.69 -14.56
C PHE A 144 -3.61 17.09 -15.96
N ALA A 145 -4.72 17.20 -16.72
CA ALA A 145 -4.75 16.82 -18.12
C ALA A 145 -4.05 17.89 -18.97
N ILE A 146 -3.22 17.47 -19.90
CA ILE A 146 -2.53 18.35 -20.84
C ILE A 146 -3.37 18.40 -22.13
N ALA A 147 -3.86 19.59 -22.48
CA ALA A 147 -4.62 19.78 -23.69
C ALA A 147 -3.72 20.06 -24.89
N ARG A 148 -2.62 20.80 -24.68
CA ARG A 148 -1.62 21.11 -25.73
C ARG A 148 -0.27 21.49 -25.12
N GLU A 149 0.72 21.49 -25.99
CA GLU A 149 2.05 22.03 -25.72
C GLU A 149 2.20 23.38 -26.40
N GLU A 150 2.83 24.34 -25.75
CA GLU A 150 3.01 25.69 -26.26
C GLU A 150 4.36 26.25 -25.83
N THR A 151 5.07 26.88 -26.77
CA THR A 151 6.33 27.56 -26.47
C THR A 151 6.08 29.04 -26.29
N VAL A 152 6.37 29.57 -25.10
CA VAL A 152 6.29 30.99 -24.81
C VAL A 152 7.69 31.53 -24.55
N GLY A 153 8.14 32.41 -25.44
CA GLY A 153 9.55 32.82 -25.49
C GLY A 153 10.46 31.67 -25.87
N ASN A 154 11.34 31.26 -24.96
CA ASN A 154 12.26 30.14 -25.14
C ASN A 154 11.94 28.94 -24.21
N ARG A 155 10.71 28.86 -23.68
CA ARG A 155 10.31 27.83 -22.71
C ARG A 155 9.09 27.09 -23.19
N LEU A 156 9.14 25.76 -23.03
CA LEU A 156 8.00 24.88 -23.28
C LEU A 156 7.07 24.86 -22.06
N TYR A 157 5.78 24.93 -22.34
CA TYR A 157 4.70 24.84 -21.37
C TYR A 157 3.71 23.75 -21.79
N TYR A 158 3.18 23.05 -20.79
CA TYR A 158 2.00 22.22 -20.92
C TYR A 158 0.79 23.05 -20.52
N VAL A 159 -0.24 23.07 -21.38
CA VAL A 159 -1.40 23.93 -21.21
C VAL A 159 -2.65 23.08 -21.05
N THR A 160 -3.43 23.36 -20.01
CA THR A 160 -4.72 22.71 -19.77
C THR A 160 -5.83 23.29 -20.65
N ALA A 161 -6.96 22.60 -20.72
CA ALA A 161 -8.16 23.11 -21.43
C ALA A 161 -8.67 24.43 -20.84
N GLU A 162 -8.44 24.65 -19.53
CA GLU A 162 -8.78 25.91 -18.82
C GLU A 162 -7.82 27.07 -19.14
N GLY A 163 -6.77 26.84 -19.94
CA GLY A 163 -5.77 27.86 -20.26
C GLY A 163 -4.73 28.10 -19.17
N LEU A 164 -4.47 27.12 -18.30
CA LEU A 164 -3.40 27.19 -17.33
C LEU A 164 -2.12 26.64 -17.93
N TYR A 165 -1.03 27.35 -17.72
CA TYR A 165 0.31 27.08 -18.24
C TYR A 165 1.19 26.50 -17.14
N TYR A 166 1.84 25.39 -17.42
CA TYR A 166 2.79 24.70 -16.54
C TYR A 166 4.12 24.51 -17.27
N ARG A 167 5.20 24.97 -16.67
CA ARG A 167 6.53 24.81 -17.25
C ARG A 167 6.89 23.34 -17.38
N ALA A 168 7.28 22.90 -18.56
CA ALA A 168 7.58 21.50 -18.85
C ALA A 168 8.71 20.93 -17.95
N ASP A 169 9.72 21.74 -17.59
CA ASP A 169 10.82 21.33 -16.70
C ASP A 169 10.41 21.10 -15.23
N GLN A 170 9.16 21.34 -14.88
CA GLN A 170 8.60 21.16 -13.54
C GLN A 170 7.52 20.07 -13.47
N VAL A 171 7.28 19.41 -14.59
CA VAL A 171 6.20 18.45 -14.76
C VAL A 171 6.74 17.14 -15.31
N LEU A 172 6.29 16.02 -14.75
CA LEU A 172 6.45 14.70 -15.35
C LEU A 172 5.27 14.47 -16.27
N LYS A 173 5.51 14.45 -17.58
CA LYS A 173 4.49 14.15 -18.57
C LYS A 173 4.35 12.64 -18.73
N VAL A 174 3.13 12.17 -18.81
CA VAL A 174 2.75 10.79 -19.13
C VAL A 174 1.93 10.79 -20.39
N ASP A 175 2.51 10.23 -21.44
CA ASP A 175 1.87 10.09 -22.74
C ASP A 175 1.12 8.74 -22.83
N ARG A 176 0.19 8.65 -23.73
CA ARG A 176 -0.38 7.37 -24.14
C ARG A 176 0.66 6.60 -24.96
N ILE A 177 0.82 5.32 -24.65
CA ILE A 177 1.63 4.41 -25.45
C ILE A 177 0.74 3.41 -26.20
N GLU A 178 1.24 2.89 -27.29
CA GLU A 178 0.63 1.79 -27.98
C GLU A 178 0.91 0.47 -27.24
N ARG A 179 -0.09 -0.41 -27.26
CA ARG A 179 0.02 -1.74 -26.68
C ARG A 179 1.08 -2.56 -27.43
N GLU A 180 2.02 -3.13 -26.71
CA GLU A 180 3.03 -3.99 -27.32
C GLU A 180 2.39 -5.22 -27.98
N ALA A 181 2.89 -5.62 -29.17
CA ALA A 181 2.32 -6.71 -29.97
C ALA A 181 2.25 -8.06 -29.23
N ARG A 182 3.15 -8.30 -28.24
CA ARG A 182 3.13 -9.49 -27.39
C ARG A 182 1.97 -9.54 -26.39
N ILE A 183 1.28 -8.42 -26.17
CA ILE A 183 0.14 -8.34 -25.26
C ILE A 183 -1.13 -8.59 -26.11
N PRO A 184 -1.94 -9.63 -25.80
CA PRO A 184 -3.16 -9.90 -26.55
C PRO A 184 -4.14 -8.73 -26.53
N ALA A 185 -4.93 -8.59 -27.60
CA ALA A 185 -5.97 -7.57 -27.65
C ALA A 185 -7.06 -7.81 -26.59
N GLY A 186 -7.64 -6.74 -26.06
CA GLY A 186 -8.77 -6.79 -25.11
C GLY A 186 -8.41 -7.25 -23.68
N VAL A 187 -7.14 -7.55 -23.38
CA VAL A 187 -6.74 -7.88 -22.01
C VAL A 187 -6.41 -6.61 -21.20
N LYS A 188 -6.51 -6.70 -19.89
CA LYS A 188 -6.03 -5.66 -18.97
C LYS A 188 -4.52 -5.78 -18.81
N TRP A 189 -3.83 -4.66 -18.92
CA TRP A 189 -2.39 -4.60 -18.77
C TRP A 189 -1.95 -3.29 -18.11
N ILE A 190 -0.71 -3.27 -17.65
CA ILE A 190 -0.10 -2.08 -17.06
C ILE A 190 1.23 -1.80 -17.77
N GLU A 191 1.44 -0.53 -18.05
CA GLU A 191 2.73 0.01 -18.48
C GLU A 191 3.44 0.60 -17.27
N VAL A 192 4.72 0.29 -17.14
CA VAL A 192 5.59 0.84 -16.10
C VAL A 192 6.76 1.52 -16.77
N ASN A 193 6.84 2.84 -16.66
CA ASN A 193 7.97 3.62 -17.13
C ASN A 193 8.95 3.87 -15.98
N LEU A 194 10.11 3.21 -16.05
CA LEU A 194 11.14 3.30 -15.02
C LEU A 194 11.90 4.62 -15.03
N GLU A 195 11.99 5.29 -16.16
CA GLU A 195 12.65 6.60 -16.29
C GLU A 195 11.82 7.69 -15.61
N ASN A 196 10.53 7.76 -15.95
CA ASN A 196 9.61 8.75 -15.40
C ASN A 196 8.98 8.32 -14.06
N GLN A 197 9.20 7.08 -13.61
CA GLN A 197 8.62 6.52 -12.39
C GLN A 197 7.08 6.61 -12.39
N THR A 198 6.48 6.21 -13.52
CA THR A 198 5.03 6.27 -13.74
C THR A 198 4.47 4.90 -14.06
N LEU A 199 3.19 4.71 -13.79
CA LEU A 199 2.43 3.51 -14.14
C LEU A 199 1.10 3.93 -14.75
N VAL A 200 0.76 3.32 -15.88
CA VAL A 200 -0.55 3.46 -16.53
C VAL A 200 -1.22 2.10 -16.60
N ALA A 201 -2.47 2.01 -16.15
CA ALA A 201 -3.29 0.81 -16.29
C ALA A 201 -4.26 0.95 -17.45
N TYR A 202 -4.36 -0.09 -18.26
CA TYR A 202 -5.18 -0.15 -19.45
C TYR A 202 -6.24 -1.25 -19.37
N ASP A 203 -7.38 -1.02 -19.97
CA ASP A 203 -8.37 -2.04 -20.31
C ASP A 203 -8.46 -2.12 -21.85
N GLY A 204 -7.86 -3.18 -22.42
CA GLY A 204 -7.56 -3.20 -23.84
C GLY A 204 -6.63 -2.05 -24.23
N ASP A 205 -7.07 -1.20 -25.16
CA ASP A 205 -6.31 -0.02 -25.60
C ASP A 205 -6.75 1.28 -24.89
N ARG A 206 -7.70 1.18 -23.93
CA ARG A 206 -8.21 2.33 -23.17
C ARG A 206 -7.40 2.50 -21.87
N PRO A 207 -6.74 3.65 -21.66
CA PRO A 207 -6.11 3.96 -20.38
C PRO A 207 -7.19 4.26 -19.34
N MET A 208 -7.08 3.65 -18.16
CA MET A 208 -8.07 3.72 -17.09
C MET A 208 -7.56 4.44 -15.85
N TYR A 209 -6.24 4.41 -15.65
CA TYR A 209 -5.65 4.94 -14.42
C TYR A 209 -4.18 5.24 -14.64
N VAL A 210 -3.68 6.33 -14.05
CA VAL A 210 -2.29 6.72 -14.08
C VAL A 210 -1.81 7.10 -12.68
N THR A 211 -0.58 6.71 -12.33
CA THR A 211 0.00 7.05 -11.03
C THR A 211 1.51 7.16 -11.09
N LEU A 212 2.09 7.73 -10.04
CA LEU A 212 3.52 7.70 -9.80
C LEU A 212 3.88 6.46 -8.97
N ILE A 213 5.03 5.88 -9.28
CA ILE A 213 5.58 4.72 -8.58
C ILE A 213 6.98 5.02 -8.03
N SER A 214 7.52 4.07 -7.30
CA SER A 214 8.93 4.01 -6.94
C SER A 214 9.46 2.65 -7.37
N SER A 215 10.29 2.62 -8.39
CA SER A 215 10.97 1.39 -8.82
C SER A 215 12.21 1.10 -7.96
N GLY A 216 12.72 -0.10 -8.10
CA GLY A 216 13.97 -0.51 -7.48
C GLY A 216 15.15 0.35 -7.95
N ARG A 217 16.11 0.55 -7.06
CA ARG A 217 17.30 1.36 -7.36
C ARG A 217 18.30 0.56 -8.17
N VAL A 218 18.89 1.21 -9.19
CA VAL A 218 20.08 0.72 -9.83
C VAL A 218 21.24 0.80 -8.84
N LYS A 219 22.04 -0.25 -8.80
CA LYS A 219 23.28 -0.36 -8.02
C LYS A 219 24.17 0.87 -8.16
N ARG A 220 24.62 1.42 -7.04
CA ARG A 220 25.71 2.40 -7.05
C ARG A 220 27.05 1.68 -7.13
N ARG A 221 28.03 2.27 -7.83
CA ARG A 221 29.39 1.74 -7.94
C ARG A 221 29.96 1.50 -6.54
N GLY A 222 30.30 0.25 -6.21
CA GLY A 222 30.83 -0.17 -4.90
C GLY A 222 29.83 -0.83 -3.94
N ASP A 223 28.56 -0.98 -4.34
CA ASP A 223 27.53 -1.66 -3.53
C ASP A 223 27.20 -3.00 -4.20
N GLU A 224 28.04 -4.03 -3.94
CA GLU A 224 27.99 -5.30 -4.68
C GLU A 224 26.81 -6.21 -4.27
N ASP A 225 26.30 -6.06 -3.06
CA ASP A 225 25.31 -6.98 -2.50
C ASP A 225 23.84 -6.54 -2.62
N HIS A 226 23.55 -5.32 -3.13
CA HIS A 226 22.22 -4.74 -3.07
C HIS A 226 21.73 -4.19 -4.42
N ASP A 227 21.71 -5.03 -5.45
CA ASP A 227 21.04 -4.69 -6.71
C ASP A 227 19.52 -4.93 -6.57
N HIS A 228 18.79 -3.85 -6.38
CA HIS A 228 17.33 -3.84 -6.34
C HIS A 228 16.72 -3.30 -7.64
N HIS A 229 17.43 -3.45 -8.74
CA HIS A 229 16.98 -2.99 -10.04
C HIS A 229 15.66 -3.69 -10.44
N THR A 230 14.67 -2.91 -10.83
CA THR A 230 13.45 -3.46 -11.41
C THR A 230 13.74 -3.94 -12.84
N PRO A 231 13.58 -5.24 -13.13
CA PRO A 231 13.88 -5.75 -14.48
C PRO A 231 12.91 -5.18 -15.52
N THR A 232 13.41 -4.99 -16.74
CA THR A 232 12.61 -4.56 -17.88
C THR A 232 12.12 -5.76 -18.70
N GLY A 233 10.95 -5.65 -19.30
CA GLY A 233 10.36 -6.69 -20.14
C GLY A 233 8.86 -6.76 -20.04
N VAL A 234 8.27 -7.77 -20.67
CA VAL A 234 6.83 -8.07 -20.57
C VAL A 234 6.65 -9.24 -19.63
N PHE A 235 5.90 -9.02 -18.56
CA PHE A 235 5.67 -9.98 -17.49
C PHE A 235 4.18 -10.27 -17.36
N ARG A 236 3.84 -11.51 -17.01
CA ARG A 236 2.47 -11.89 -16.68
C ARG A 236 2.24 -11.78 -15.19
N ILE A 237 1.22 -11.01 -14.78
CA ILE A 237 0.78 -10.97 -13.38
C ILE A 237 0.16 -12.32 -13.05
N ARG A 238 0.73 -13.03 -12.07
CA ARG A 238 0.24 -14.33 -11.60
C ARG A 238 -0.72 -14.21 -10.44
N GLU A 239 -0.40 -13.33 -9.48
CA GLU A 239 -1.11 -13.16 -8.22
C GLU A 239 -1.28 -11.70 -7.88
N LYS A 240 -2.32 -11.38 -7.13
CA LYS A 240 -2.59 -10.07 -6.58
C LYS A 240 -2.84 -10.19 -5.08
N HIS A 241 -2.12 -9.42 -4.30
CA HIS A 241 -2.26 -9.38 -2.86
C HIS A 241 -2.70 -7.96 -2.43
N ILE A 242 -3.56 -7.86 -1.42
CA ILE A 242 -3.88 -6.56 -0.81
C ILE A 242 -2.64 -6.00 -0.14
N THR A 243 -1.85 -6.89 0.47
CA THR A 243 -0.57 -6.58 1.10
C THR A 243 0.26 -7.85 1.17
N ASN A 244 1.57 -7.72 1.20
CA ASN A 244 2.49 -8.83 1.36
C ASN A 244 3.65 -8.43 2.28
N THR A 245 4.28 -9.42 2.91
CA THR A 245 5.54 -9.22 3.63
C THR A 245 6.68 -9.24 2.60
N MET A 246 7.59 -8.30 2.70
CA MET A 246 8.80 -8.26 1.87
C MET A 246 9.93 -8.92 2.65
N ASP A 247 10.47 -9.97 2.06
CA ASP A 247 11.64 -10.72 2.55
C ASP A 247 12.94 -10.07 2.09
#